data_d0817b050fdd1759f09408786b9fa147
#
_entry.id   d0817b050fdd1759f09408786b9fa147
#
_cell.length_a   1.000
_cell.length_b   1.000
_cell.length_c   1.000
_cell.angle_alpha   90.00
_cell.angle_beta   90.00
_cell.angle_gamma   90.00
#
_symmetry.space_group_name_H-M   'P 1'
#
loop_
_entity.id
_entity.type
_entity.pdbx_description
1 polymer ?
#
loop_
_entity_poly.entity_id
_entity_poly.type
_entity_poly.pdbx_seq_one_letter_code
_entity_poly.pdbx_strand_id
1 'polypeptide(L)'
;MNRKIQSALISVFYKEGLDTLAKTLHNQGVTLYSTGGTRKFIEDLNIPVIAIEDLTSYPSILGGRVKTLHPKVFGGILARREENQDMEELSQFEIPTFDLVIVDLYPFNETVVNGGSESDIIEKIDIGGISLIRAAAKNFKYTTIISDKSDYLKLEGLINSQNGELTINQRKTFATKAFNVSSGYDRDIADWFDGKTKIGLRYGENPHQEAHFKGNLNECFEKIFFC
;
A
#
# COMPACT_ATOMS: atom_id res chain seq x y z
N MET A 1 -7.07 -11.66 20.44
CA MET A 1 -7.95 -10.48 20.55
C MET A 1 -8.49 -10.15 19.18
N ASN A 2 -9.81 -10.17 19.01
CA ASN A 2 -10.45 -9.74 17.77
C ASN A 2 -10.55 -8.20 17.75
N ARG A 3 -10.55 -7.62 16.55
CA ARG A 3 -10.74 -6.18 16.34
C ARG A 3 -11.76 -5.97 15.23
N LYS A 4 -12.78 -5.18 15.52
CA LYS A 4 -13.77 -4.74 14.54
C LYS A 4 -13.21 -3.58 13.74
N ILE A 5 -13.39 -3.63 12.43
CA ILE A 5 -13.04 -2.53 11.54
C ILE A 5 -14.15 -1.48 11.61
N GLN A 6 -13.83 -0.29 12.11
CA GLN A 6 -14.75 0.86 12.21
C GLN A 6 -14.26 2.03 11.36
N SER A 7 -12.97 2.05 11.01
CA SER A 7 -12.35 3.10 10.23
C SER A 7 -11.34 2.51 9.25
N ALA A 8 -11.26 3.03 8.04
CA ALA A 8 -10.35 2.58 7.01
C ALA A 8 -9.69 3.76 6.28
N LEU A 9 -8.36 3.75 6.18
CA LEU A 9 -7.59 4.62 5.30
C LEU A 9 -7.31 3.88 4.00
N ILE A 10 -7.72 4.45 2.86
CA ILE A 10 -7.57 3.83 1.53
C ILE A 10 -6.81 4.79 0.63
N SER A 11 -5.65 4.35 0.14
CA SER A 11 -4.83 5.12 -0.80
C SER A 11 -4.13 4.16 -1.75
N VAL A 12 -4.72 3.92 -2.93
CA VAL A 12 -4.23 2.92 -3.89
C VAL A 12 -4.05 3.52 -5.29
N PHE A 13 -3.07 3.00 -6.01
CA PHE A 13 -2.86 3.31 -7.41
C PHE A 13 -3.84 2.53 -8.29
N TYR A 14 -3.92 1.21 -8.10
CA TYR A 14 -4.83 0.33 -8.84
C TYR A 14 -6.23 0.34 -8.22
N LYS A 15 -7.27 0.43 -9.06
CA LYS A 15 -8.67 0.51 -8.62
C LYS A 15 -9.47 -0.78 -8.84
N GLU A 16 -8.88 -1.77 -9.51
CA GLU A 16 -9.54 -3.05 -9.81
C GLU A 16 -9.92 -3.77 -8.51
N GLY A 17 -11.20 -4.08 -8.36
CA GLY A 17 -11.77 -4.75 -7.20
C GLY A 17 -11.97 -3.86 -5.96
N LEU A 18 -11.53 -2.59 -6.02
CA LEU A 18 -11.74 -1.65 -4.91
C LEU A 18 -13.21 -1.27 -4.74
N ASP A 19 -13.99 -1.27 -5.82
CA ASP A 19 -15.40 -0.89 -5.78
C ASP A 19 -16.25 -1.83 -4.92
N THR A 20 -16.05 -3.13 -5.02
CA THR A 20 -16.75 -4.13 -4.19
C THR A 20 -16.31 -4.05 -2.75
N LEU A 21 -15.01 -3.91 -2.50
CA LEU A 21 -14.47 -3.77 -1.14
C LEU A 21 -14.95 -2.49 -0.46
N ALA A 22 -14.94 -1.35 -1.16
CA ALA A 22 -15.43 -0.07 -0.62
C ALA A 22 -16.92 -0.14 -0.25
N LYS A 23 -17.76 -0.75 -1.11
CA LYS A 23 -19.17 -1.00 -0.82
C LYS A 23 -19.35 -1.91 0.39
N THR A 24 -18.57 -2.99 0.49
CA THR A 24 -18.61 -3.90 1.63
C THR A 24 -18.28 -3.19 2.93
N LEU A 25 -17.22 -2.39 2.95
CA LEU A 25 -16.83 -1.58 4.12
C LEU A 25 -17.92 -0.58 4.49
N HIS A 26 -18.45 0.15 3.52
CA HIS A 26 -19.52 1.12 3.74
C HIS A 26 -20.79 0.46 4.32
N ASN A 27 -21.21 -0.69 3.77
CA ASN A 27 -22.36 -1.44 4.26
C ASN A 27 -22.18 -1.99 5.69
N GLN A 28 -20.93 -2.17 6.13
CA GLN A 28 -20.58 -2.52 7.51
C GLN A 28 -20.48 -1.29 8.44
N GLY A 29 -20.77 -0.09 7.94
CA GLY A 29 -20.72 1.16 8.71
C GLY A 29 -19.30 1.66 8.98
N VAL A 30 -18.31 1.25 8.17
CA VAL A 30 -16.93 1.69 8.30
C VAL A 30 -16.78 3.12 7.78
N THR A 31 -16.18 4.00 8.59
CA THR A 31 -15.80 5.35 8.15
C THR A 31 -14.60 5.28 7.22
N LEU A 32 -14.73 5.80 6.01
CA LEU A 32 -13.68 5.79 5.01
C LEU A 32 -12.91 7.11 4.97
N TYR A 33 -11.59 7.01 4.92
CA TYR A 33 -10.68 8.12 4.73
C TYR A 33 -9.85 7.87 3.48
N SER A 34 -9.63 8.89 2.67
CA SER A 34 -8.86 8.73 1.43
C SER A 34 -8.28 10.06 0.94
N THR A 35 -7.44 10.00 -0.09
CA THR A 35 -6.82 11.18 -0.71
C THR A 35 -6.74 11.01 -2.23
N GLY A 36 -6.64 12.14 -2.94
CA GLY A 36 -6.37 12.18 -4.38
C GLY A 36 -7.34 11.36 -5.23
N GLY A 37 -6.80 10.62 -6.20
CA GLY A 37 -7.62 9.85 -7.14
C GLY A 37 -8.40 8.69 -6.52
N THR A 38 -7.94 8.14 -5.38
CA THR A 38 -8.69 7.10 -4.67
C THR A 38 -9.93 7.67 -3.99
N ARG A 39 -9.82 8.88 -3.39
CA ARG A 39 -10.96 9.59 -2.85
C ARG A 39 -12.02 9.82 -3.93
N LYS A 40 -11.62 10.40 -5.06
CA LYS A 40 -12.54 10.64 -6.19
C LYS A 40 -13.23 9.35 -6.65
N PHE A 41 -12.50 8.26 -6.77
CA PHE A 41 -13.06 6.96 -7.14
C PHE A 41 -14.15 6.50 -6.17
N ILE A 42 -13.94 6.65 -4.86
CA ILE A 42 -14.92 6.27 -3.82
C ILE A 42 -16.14 7.20 -3.85
N GLU A 43 -15.94 8.51 -4.05
CA GLU A 43 -17.02 9.49 -4.21
C GLU A 43 -17.90 9.18 -5.43
N ASP A 44 -17.28 8.79 -6.55
CA ASP A 44 -17.98 8.41 -7.80
C ASP A 44 -18.85 7.13 -7.61
N LEU A 45 -18.60 6.32 -6.57
CA LEU A 45 -19.46 5.21 -6.15
C LEU A 45 -20.63 5.65 -5.24
N ASN A 46 -20.78 6.95 -4.96
CA ASN A 46 -21.73 7.53 -4.02
C ASN A 46 -21.51 7.03 -2.57
N ILE A 47 -20.27 6.77 -2.18
CA ILE A 47 -19.89 6.36 -0.83
C ILE A 47 -19.26 7.58 -0.12
N PRO A 48 -19.76 7.95 1.08
CA PRO A 48 -19.14 9.01 1.88
C PRO A 48 -17.70 8.68 2.23
N VAL A 49 -16.80 9.65 2.02
CA VAL A 49 -15.38 9.50 2.33
C VAL A 49 -14.79 10.82 2.83
N ILE A 50 -14.03 10.77 3.90
CA ILE A 50 -13.38 11.93 4.50
C ILE A 50 -12.03 12.14 3.81
N ALA A 51 -11.75 13.35 3.37
CA ALA A 51 -10.46 13.68 2.82
C ALA A 51 -9.36 13.69 3.90
N ILE A 52 -8.20 13.15 3.60
CA ILE A 52 -7.04 13.24 4.50
C ILE A 52 -6.61 14.69 4.68
N GLU A 53 -6.77 15.51 3.66
CA GLU A 53 -6.50 16.94 3.70
C GLU A 53 -7.41 17.66 4.73
N ASP A 54 -8.66 17.24 4.89
CA ASP A 54 -9.57 17.77 5.90
C ASP A 54 -9.15 17.34 7.32
N LEU A 55 -8.76 16.07 7.48
CA LEU A 55 -8.26 15.55 8.75
C LEU A 55 -6.97 16.25 9.21
N THR A 56 -6.04 16.45 8.28
CA THR A 56 -4.73 17.01 8.59
C THR A 56 -4.76 18.53 8.65
N SER A 57 -5.77 19.17 8.08
CA SER A 57 -5.83 20.62 7.82
C SER A 57 -4.61 21.11 7.01
N TYR A 58 -4.03 20.22 6.19
CA TYR A 58 -2.84 20.47 5.40
C TYR A 58 -3.05 20.06 3.94
N PRO A 59 -2.77 20.94 2.98
CA PRO A 59 -2.95 20.62 1.57
C PRO A 59 -1.94 19.58 1.07
N SER A 60 -2.29 18.89 0.02
CA SER A 60 -1.32 18.12 -0.75
C SER A 60 -0.34 19.07 -1.45
N ILE A 61 0.95 18.92 -1.19
CA ILE A 61 2.01 19.80 -1.72
C ILE A 61 3.03 19.04 -2.57
N LEU A 62 3.91 19.77 -3.25
CA LEU A 62 4.98 19.20 -4.08
C LEU A 62 4.44 18.20 -5.14
N GLY A 63 3.35 18.58 -5.82
CA GLY A 63 2.74 17.71 -6.82
C GLY A 63 2.13 16.43 -6.25
N GLY A 64 1.79 16.39 -4.94
CA GLY A 64 1.23 15.21 -4.29
C GLY A 64 2.25 14.28 -3.63
N ARG A 65 3.53 14.61 -3.66
CA ARG A 65 4.59 13.84 -2.99
C ARG A 65 4.45 13.85 -1.47
N VAL A 66 3.84 14.91 -0.92
CA VAL A 66 3.58 15.06 0.52
C VAL A 66 2.09 15.32 0.73
N LYS A 67 1.38 14.34 1.26
CA LYS A 67 -0.06 14.42 1.58
C LYS A 67 -0.44 13.56 2.78
N THR A 68 0.09 12.35 2.89
CA THR A 68 -0.20 11.41 3.98
C THR A 68 0.90 11.34 5.04
N LEU A 69 2.07 11.91 4.77
CA LEU A 69 3.19 12.00 5.72
C LEU A 69 2.91 13.09 6.77
N HIS A 70 1.98 12.80 7.66
CA HIS A 70 1.50 13.75 8.66
C HIS A 70 1.29 13.07 10.01
N PRO A 71 1.63 13.71 11.16
CA PRO A 71 1.46 13.14 12.50
C PRO A 71 0.04 12.62 12.77
N LYS A 72 -1.00 13.31 12.32
CA LYS A 72 -2.40 12.85 12.49
C LYS A 72 -2.67 11.51 11.79
N VAL A 73 -2.08 11.28 10.62
CA VAL A 73 -2.24 10.01 9.89
C VAL A 73 -1.46 8.89 10.58
N PHE A 74 -0.18 9.13 10.86
CA PHE A 74 0.68 8.12 11.48
C PHE A 74 0.33 7.84 12.94
N GLY A 75 -0.10 8.86 13.69
CA GLY A 75 -0.63 8.69 15.05
C GLY A 75 -1.84 7.76 15.07
N GLY A 76 -2.81 7.98 14.18
CA GLY A 76 -4.00 7.12 14.07
C GLY A 76 -3.68 5.66 13.71
N ILE A 77 -2.58 5.43 12.95
CA ILE A 77 -2.13 4.08 12.59
C ILE A 77 -1.32 3.43 13.71
N LEU A 78 -0.42 4.18 14.36
CA LEU A 78 0.62 3.65 15.26
C LEU A 78 0.21 3.59 16.73
N ALA A 79 -0.90 4.20 17.14
CA ALA A 79 -1.33 4.26 18.53
C ALA A 79 -1.49 2.87 19.16
N ARG A 80 -0.96 2.72 20.36
CA ARG A 80 -1.13 1.55 21.22
C ARG A 80 -2.41 1.74 22.02
N ARG A 81 -3.52 1.18 21.54
CA ARG A 81 -4.86 1.46 22.07
C ARG A 81 -5.12 0.92 23.48
N GLU A 82 -4.16 0.24 24.10
CA GLU A 82 -4.16 -0.22 25.48
C GLU A 82 -3.36 0.72 26.39
N GLU A 83 -2.60 1.68 25.80
CA GLU A 83 -1.82 2.67 26.54
C GLU A 83 -2.64 3.94 26.73
N ASN A 84 -2.92 4.30 27.97
CA ASN A 84 -3.72 5.48 28.28
C ASN A 84 -3.12 6.77 27.74
N GLN A 85 -1.78 6.91 27.82
CA GLN A 85 -1.08 8.07 27.30
C GLN A 85 -1.30 8.26 25.80
N ASP A 86 -1.19 7.18 24.99
CA ASP A 86 -1.42 7.24 23.56
C ASP A 86 -2.86 7.71 23.26
N MET A 87 -3.84 7.20 24.02
CA MET A 87 -5.26 7.55 23.81
C MET A 87 -5.57 9.00 24.25
N GLU A 88 -4.91 9.49 25.30
CA GLU A 88 -5.01 10.89 25.73
C GLU A 88 -4.42 11.83 24.66
N GLU A 89 -3.24 11.50 24.10
CA GLU A 89 -2.61 12.26 23.02
C GLU A 89 -3.48 12.26 21.75
N LEU A 90 -4.06 11.11 21.34
CA LEU A 90 -4.99 11.06 20.22
C LEU A 90 -6.19 11.98 20.44
N SER A 91 -6.75 11.98 21.64
CA SER A 91 -7.88 12.85 22.00
C SER A 91 -7.48 14.33 21.99
N GLN A 92 -6.33 14.67 22.57
CA GLN A 92 -5.81 16.04 22.64
C GLN A 92 -5.59 16.66 21.24
N PHE A 93 -5.07 15.85 20.30
CA PHE A 93 -4.75 16.31 18.95
C PHE A 93 -5.85 16.00 17.92
N GLU A 94 -7.00 15.51 18.36
CA GLU A 94 -8.14 15.14 17.50
C GLU A 94 -7.74 14.17 16.39
N ILE A 95 -7.05 13.08 16.78
CA ILE A 95 -6.53 12.07 15.85
C ILE A 95 -7.45 10.84 15.89
N PRO A 96 -8.13 10.48 14.78
CA PRO A 96 -8.88 9.24 14.71
C PRO A 96 -7.96 8.04 14.64
N THR A 97 -8.39 6.90 15.18
CA THR A 97 -7.69 5.63 14.97
C THR A 97 -8.04 5.03 13.61
N PHE A 98 -7.10 4.31 12.98
CA PHE A 98 -7.36 3.54 11.77
C PHE A 98 -7.29 2.03 12.08
N ASP A 99 -8.41 1.31 11.86
CA ASP A 99 -8.50 -0.14 12.05
C ASP A 99 -8.01 -0.90 10.83
N LEU A 100 -8.13 -0.28 9.66
CA LEU A 100 -7.74 -0.83 8.37
C LEU A 100 -6.98 0.22 7.56
N VAL A 101 -5.89 -0.22 6.95
CA VAL A 101 -5.12 0.55 5.97
C VAL A 101 -5.06 -0.27 4.69
N ILE A 102 -5.49 0.30 3.57
CA ILE A 102 -5.43 -0.31 2.24
C ILE A 102 -4.56 0.59 1.38
N VAL A 103 -3.38 0.12 1.04
CA VAL A 103 -2.37 0.89 0.29
C VAL A 103 -1.62 -0.05 -0.63
N ASP A 104 -1.59 0.26 -1.90
CA ASP A 104 -0.65 -0.33 -2.85
C ASP A 104 0.47 0.67 -3.19
N LEU A 105 1.51 0.20 -3.86
CA LEU A 105 2.65 1.01 -4.27
C LEU A 105 2.55 1.41 -5.74
N TYR A 106 3.18 2.50 -6.10
CA TYR A 106 3.31 2.89 -7.50
C TYR A 106 4.04 1.82 -8.33
N PRO A 107 3.69 1.67 -9.62
CA PRO A 107 4.18 0.61 -10.50
C PRO A 107 5.64 0.84 -10.93
N PHE A 108 6.59 0.84 -9.99
CA PHE A 108 8.00 1.07 -10.25
C PHE A 108 8.55 0.07 -11.28
N ASN A 109 8.40 -1.23 -11.02
CA ASN A 109 8.91 -2.28 -11.91
C ASN A 109 8.27 -2.24 -13.29
N GLU A 110 6.96 -2.00 -13.38
CA GLU A 110 6.26 -1.88 -14.66
C GLU A 110 6.83 -0.71 -15.48
N THR A 111 7.13 0.42 -14.81
CA THR A 111 7.71 1.59 -15.47
C THR A 111 9.11 1.30 -15.98
N VAL A 112 9.94 0.59 -15.21
CA VAL A 112 11.28 0.15 -15.63
C VAL A 112 11.20 -0.80 -16.84
N VAL A 113 10.38 -1.84 -16.75
CA VAL A 113 10.22 -2.85 -17.81
C VAL A 113 9.68 -2.24 -19.11
N ASN A 114 8.79 -1.25 -19.00
CA ASN A 114 8.21 -0.55 -20.15
C ASN A 114 9.16 0.51 -20.76
N GLY A 115 10.39 0.63 -20.26
CA GLY A 115 11.39 1.56 -20.79
C GLY A 115 11.10 3.02 -20.49
N GLY A 116 10.49 3.31 -19.33
CA GLY A 116 10.29 4.68 -18.87
C GLY A 116 11.61 5.45 -18.77
N SER A 117 11.55 6.79 -18.94
CA SER A 117 12.73 7.62 -18.71
C SER A 117 13.18 7.53 -17.24
N GLU A 118 14.46 7.85 -16.97
CA GLU A 118 14.99 7.90 -15.59
C GLU A 118 14.11 8.77 -14.69
N SER A 119 13.66 9.93 -15.19
CA SER A 119 12.75 10.82 -14.47
C SER A 119 11.42 10.15 -14.15
N ASP A 120 10.82 9.43 -15.11
CA ASP A 120 9.55 8.75 -14.91
C ASP A 120 9.67 7.62 -13.89
N ILE A 121 10.78 6.89 -13.92
CA ILE A 121 11.08 5.79 -12.99
C ILE A 121 11.27 6.33 -11.58
N ILE A 122 12.04 7.41 -11.41
CA ILE A 122 12.25 8.06 -10.11
C ILE A 122 10.92 8.56 -9.51
N GLU A 123 10.01 9.10 -10.33
CA GLU A 123 8.68 9.53 -9.88
C GLU A 123 7.79 8.38 -9.39
N LYS A 124 8.12 7.13 -9.72
CA LYS A 124 7.42 5.95 -9.21
C LYS A 124 8.00 5.39 -7.92
N ILE A 125 9.04 5.98 -7.37
CA ILE A 125 9.55 5.63 -6.03
C ILE A 125 8.56 6.17 -5.00
N ASP A 126 7.77 5.28 -4.42
CA ASP A 126 6.73 5.63 -3.46
C ASP A 126 7.32 5.83 -2.06
N ILE A 127 7.18 7.04 -1.53
CA ILE A 127 7.63 7.39 -0.17
C ILE A 127 6.47 7.28 0.83
N GLY A 128 5.30 7.80 0.47
CA GLY A 128 4.14 7.86 1.37
C GLY A 128 3.48 6.50 1.57
N GLY A 129 3.22 5.79 0.48
CA GLY A 129 2.56 4.49 0.52
C GLY A 129 3.36 3.44 1.27
N ILE A 130 4.67 3.33 0.98
CA ILE A 130 5.54 2.38 1.68
C ILE A 130 5.63 2.68 3.18
N SER A 131 5.63 3.95 3.56
CA SER A 131 5.64 4.39 4.96
C SER A 131 4.35 3.98 5.68
N LEU A 132 3.18 4.14 5.05
CA LEU A 132 1.88 3.71 5.57
C LEU A 132 1.83 2.19 5.74
N ILE A 133 2.29 1.42 4.74
CA ILE A 133 2.36 -0.04 4.76
C ILE A 133 3.18 -0.50 5.96
N ARG A 134 4.37 0.04 6.16
CA ARG A 134 5.26 -0.33 7.26
C ARG A 134 4.71 0.05 8.63
N ALA A 135 4.08 1.24 8.75
CA ALA A 135 3.46 1.69 9.99
C ALA A 135 2.31 0.76 10.42
N ALA A 136 1.40 0.46 9.49
CA ALA A 136 0.27 -0.42 9.78
C ALA A 136 0.71 -1.87 10.05
N ALA A 137 1.67 -2.40 9.29
CA ALA A 137 2.24 -3.73 9.52
C ALA A 137 2.92 -3.84 10.89
N LYS A 138 3.69 -2.81 11.30
CA LYS A 138 4.28 -2.75 12.64
C LYS A 138 3.21 -2.81 13.73
N ASN A 139 2.10 -2.12 13.54
CA ASN A 139 1.02 -2.02 14.52
C ASN A 139 -0.11 -3.04 14.31
N PHE A 140 0.19 -4.22 13.74
CA PHE A 140 -0.79 -5.27 13.42
C PHE A 140 -1.65 -5.71 14.62
N LYS A 141 -1.21 -5.44 15.84
CA LYS A 141 -2.00 -5.72 17.06
C LYS A 141 -3.32 -4.94 17.05
N TYR A 142 -3.34 -3.76 16.43
CA TYR A 142 -4.49 -2.85 16.43
C TYR A 142 -4.99 -2.51 15.03
N THR A 143 -4.14 -2.54 14.02
CA THR A 143 -4.44 -2.12 12.64
C THR A 143 -4.25 -3.29 11.67
N THR A 144 -5.19 -3.47 10.74
CA THR A 144 -5.06 -4.39 9.61
C THR A 144 -4.42 -3.65 8.44
N ILE A 145 -3.51 -4.29 7.72
CA ILE A 145 -2.92 -3.76 6.48
C ILE A 145 -3.23 -4.65 5.30
N ILE A 146 -3.70 -4.07 4.22
CA ILE A 146 -3.79 -4.70 2.89
C ILE A 146 -2.87 -3.91 1.96
N SER A 147 -1.83 -4.56 1.47
CA SER A 147 -0.78 -3.95 0.66
C SER A 147 -0.78 -4.41 -0.81
N ASP A 148 -1.75 -5.23 -1.18
CA ASP A 148 -1.91 -5.75 -2.54
C ASP A 148 -3.38 -6.08 -2.82
N LYS A 149 -3.87 -5.76 -4.03
CA LYS A 149 -5.24 -6.00 -4.47
C LYS A 149 -5.64 -7.49 -4.50
N SER A 150 -4.68 -8.41 -4.60
CA SER A 150 -4.95 -9.85 -4.54
C SER A 150 -5.54 -10.32 -3.21
N ASP A 151 -5.42 -9.51 -2.14
CA ASP A 151 -6.01 -9.80 -0.84
C ASP A 151 -7.43 -9.22 -0.65
N TYR A 152 -7.98 -8.47 -1.60
CA TYR A 152 -9.31 -7.84 -1.45
C TYR A 152 -10.41 -8.85 -1.25
N LEU A 153 -10.52 -9.87 -2.10
CA LEU A 153 -11.53 -10.93 -1.98
C LEU A 153 -11.41 -11.69 -0.65
N LYS A 154 -10.18 -11.94 -0.20
CA LYS A 154 -9.94 -12.58 1.09
C LYS A 154 -10.42 -11.69 2.25
N LEU A 155 -10.12 -10.40 2.21
CA LEU A 155 -10.57 -9.45 3.21
C LEU A 155 -12.09 -9.36 3.23
N GLU A 156 -12.75 -9.24 2.08
CA GLU A 156 -14.21 -9.19 1.96
C GLU A 156 -14.88 -10.45 2.56
N GLY A 157 -14.33 -11.63 2.24
CA GLY A 157 -14.80 -12.88 2.82
C GLY A 157 -14.72 -12.91 4.34
N LEU A 158 -13.63 -12.39 4.92
CA LEU A 158 -13.45 -12.28 6.37
C LEU A 158 -14.41 -11.26 6.98
N ILE A 159 -14.56 -10.09 6.38
CA ILE A 159 -15.50 -9.05 6.83
C ILE A 159 -16.93 -9.60 6.88
N ASN A 160 -17.38 -10.24 5.82
CA ASN A 160 -18.73 -10.75 5.71
C ASN A 160 -18.99 -11.92 6.66
N SER A 161 -18.04 -12.84 6.81
CA SER A 161 -18.21 -14.04 7.67
C SER A 161 -18.01 -13.77 9.16
N GLN A 162 -17.33 -12.68 9.53
CA GLN A 162 -16.96 -12.38 10.91
C GLN A 162 -17.52 -11.03 11.41
N ASN A 163 -18.57 -10.52 10.75
CA ASN A 163 -19.21 -9.24 11.11
C ASN A 163 -18.21 -8.07 11.26
N GLY A 164 -17.22 -8.01 10.37
CA GLY A 164 -16.19 -6.98 10.35
C GLY A 164 -15.07 -7.15 11.35
N GLU A 165 -15.02 -8.27 12.10
CA GLU A 165 -13.96 -8.54 13.06
C GLU A 165 -12.83 -9.38 12.47
N LEU A 166 -11.58 -9.01 12.73
CA LEU A 166 -10.42 -9.81 12.39
C LEU A 166 -9.65 -10.26 13.63
N THR A 167 -9.22 -11.52 13.61
CA THR A 167 -8.36 -12.07 14.65
C THR A 167 -6.94 -11.52 14.56
N ILE A 168 -6.18 -11.58 15.66
CA ILE A 168 -4.77 -11.16 15.66
C ILE A 168 -3.91 -11.96 14.66
N ASN A 169 -4.20 -13.26 14.48
CA ASN A 169 -3.46 -14.11 13.54
C ASN A 169 -3.72 -13.71 12.08
N GLN A 170 -4.97 -13.36 11.73
CA GLN A 170 -5.31 -12.84 10.41
C GLN A 170 -4.57 -11.53 10.13
N ARG A 171 -4.57 -10.58 11.09
CA ARG A 171 -3.85 -9.31 10.97
C ARG A 171 -2.34 -9.53 10.85
N LYS A 172 -1.77 -10.46 11.62
CA LYS A 172 -0.35 -10.82 11.53
C LYS A 172 0.01 -11.41 10.16
N THR A 173 -0.88 -12.22 9.58
CA THR A 173 -0.69 -12.76 8.22
C THR A 173 -0.62 -11.64 7.18
N PHE A 174 -1.53 -10.66 7.23
CA PHE A 174 -1.49 -9.51 6.34
C PHE A 174 -0.24 -8.63 6.59
N ALA A 175 0.16 -8.45 7.84
CA ALA A 175 1.39 -7.71 8.16
C ALA A 175 2.66 -8.40 7.61
N THR A 176 2.72 -9.74 7.62
CA THR A 176 3.82 -10.49 7.00
C THR A 176 3.88 -10.24 5.50
N LYS A 177 2.72 -10.29 4.81
CA LYS A 177 2.65 -9.96 3.37
C LYS A 177 3.09 -8.53 3.10
N ALA A 178 2.64 -7.58 3.91
CA ALA A 178 2.99 -6.17 3.79
C ALA A 178 4.51 -5.92 3.91
N PHE A 179 5.19 -6.59 4.84
CA PHE A 179 6.64 -6.52 4.92
C PHE A 179 7.33 -7.18 3.73
N ASN A 180 6.79 -8.26 3.18
CA ASN A 180 7.32 -8.86 1.95
C ASN A 180 7.17 -7.92 0.75
N VAL A 181 6.01 -7.26 0.61
CA VAL A 181 5.78 -6.23 -0.43
C VAL A 181 6.81 -5.10 -0.29
N SER A 182 6.96 -4.51 0.91
CA SER A 182 7.88 -3.40 1.11
C SER A 182 9.35 -3.79 0.87
N SER A 183 9.77 -4.98 1.33
CA SER A 183 11.16 -5.44 1.13
C SER A 183 11.46 -5.79 -0.32
N GLY A 184 10.48 -6.34 -1.05
CA GLY A 184 10.61 -6.58 -2.49
C GLY A 184 10.73 -5.28 -3.28
N TYR A 185 9.88 -4.32 -2.96
CA TYR A 185 9.88 -3.00 -3.59
C TYR A 185 11.21 -2.26 -3.40
N ASP A 186 11.73 -2.20 -2.16
CA ASP A 186 13.02 -1.56 -1.88
C ASP A 186 14.18 -2.28 -2.60
N ARG A 187 14.12 -3.60 -2.72
CA ARG A 187 15.12 -4.39 -3.45
C ARG A 187 15.08 -4.09 -4.95
N ASP A 188 13.90 -4.00 -5.53
CA ASP A 188 13.76 -3.70 -6.96
C ASP A 188 14.30 -2.30 -7.29
N ILE A 189 14.07 -1.32 -6.40
CA ILE A 189 14.66 0.02 -6.51
C ILE A 189 16.19 -0.05 -6.41
N ALA A 190 16.73 -0.74 -5.41
CA ALA A 190 18.17 -0.89 -5.24
C ALA A 190 18.83 -1.60 -6.43
N ASP A 191 18.21 -2.68 -6.94
CA ASP A 191 18.70 -3.42 -8.11
C ASP A 191 18.68 -2.50 -9.37
N TRP A 192 17.72 -1.59 -9.50
CA TRP A 192 17.69 -0.61 -10.59
C TRP A 192 18.84 0.42 -10.48
N PHE A 193 19.07 0.99 -9.30
CA PHE A 193 20.19 1.91 -9.07
C PHE A 193 21.56 1.26 -9.28
N ASP A 194 21.68 -0.05 -8.99
CA ASP A 194 22.90 -0.85 -9.23
C ASP A 194 23.05 -1.29 -10.70
N GLY A 195 22.12 -0.92 -11.59
CA GLY A 195 22.12 -1.42 -12.98
C GLY A 195 21.81 -2.91 -13.14
N LYS A 196 21.31 -3.57 -12.09
CA LYS A 196 20.97 -5.00 -12.06
C LYS A 196 19.49 -5.25 -12.40
N THR A 197 18.96 -4.52 -13.37
CA THR A 197 17.55 -4.61 -13.74
C THR A 197 17.21 -6.04 -14.18
N LYS A 198 16.12 -6.58 -13.63
CA LYS A 198 15.59 -7.87 -14.11
C LYS A 198 14.95 -7.62 -15.48
N ILE A 199 15.68 -7.91 -16.55
CA ILE A 199 15.11 -7.90 -17.89
C ILE A 199 14.40 -9.23 -18.07
N GLY A 200 13.07 -9.19 -18.20
CA GLY A 200 12.27 -10.37 -18.52
C GLY A 200 12.73 -10.93 -19.88
N LEU A 201 13.24 -12.15 -19.90
CA LEU A 201 13.57 -12.83 -21.15
C LEU A 201 12.26 -13.39 -21.76
N ARG A 202 12.03 -13.08 -23.04
CA ARG A 202 10.80 -13.43 -23.77
C ARG A 202 10.64 -14.94 -24.04
N TYR A 203 11.69 -15.74 -23.80
CA TYR A 203 11.73 -17.17 -24.06
C TYR A 203 12.38 -17.93 -22.90
N GLY A 204 11.60 -18.67 -22.12
CA GLY A 204 12.05 -19.84 -21.38
C GLY A 204 11.80 -21.08 -22.22
N GLU A 205 12.51 -22.16 -21.97
CA GLU A 205 12.35 -23.45 -22.70
C GLU A 205 10.93 -24.06 -22.54
N ASN A 206 10.11 -23.52 -21.62
CA ASN A 206 8.70 -23.93 -21.43
C ASN A 206 7.80 -22.69 -21.38
N PRO A 207 6.59 -22.74 -22.02
CA PRO A 207 5.64 -21.63 -22.06
C PRO A 207 5.10 -21.18 -20.68
N HIS A 208 5.38 -21.93 -19.61
CA HIS A 208 4.96 -21.66 -18.23
C HIS A 208 6.12 -21.24 -17.31
N GLN A 209 7.34 -21.08 -17.82
CA GLN A 209 8.49 -20.64 -17.05
C GLN A 209 8.83 -19.19 -17.40
N GLU A 210 8.72 -18.31 -16.41
CA GLU A 210 9.28 -16.96 -16.51
C GLU A 210 10.78 -17.04 -16.30
N ALA A 211 11.55 -16.65 -17.31
CA ALA A 211 12.99 -16.50 -17.21
C ALA A 211 13.34 -15.02 -17.00
N HIS A 212 14.19 -14.74 -16.03
CA HIS A 212 14.69 -13.40 -15.77
C HIS A 212 16.21 -13.39 -15.88
N PHE A 213 16.75 -12.43 -16.63
CA PHE A 213 18.18 -12.14 -16.62
C PHE A 213 18.48 -11.13 -15.50
N LYS A 214 19.46 -11.46 -14.67
CA LYS A 214 19.96 -10.56 -13.62
C LYS A 214 21.38 -10.13 -13.98
N GLY A 215 21.54 -8.92 -14.52
CA GLY A 215 22.83 -8.38 -14.94
C GLY A 215 22.68 -7.28 -16.00
N ASN A 216 23.81 -6.74 -16.44
CA ASN A 216 23.88 -5.79 -17.53
C ASN A 216 24.02 -6.52 -18.86
N LEU A 217 22.99 -6.49 -19.72
CA LEU A 217 23.03 -7.16 -21.03
C LEU A 217 24.17 -6.65 -21.93
N ASN A 218 24.50 -5.36 -21.82
CA ASN A 218 25.59 -4.79 -22.63
C ASN A 218 26.95 -5.42 -22.29
N GLU A 219 27.20 -5.74 -21.02
CA GLU A 219 28.43 -6.44 -20.63
C GLU A 219 28.50 -7.88 -21.13
N CYS A 220 27.36 -8.52 -21.35
CA CYS A 220 27.30 -9.86 -21.92
C CYS A 220 27.55 -9.86 -23.44
N PHE A 221 27.07 -8.85 -24.16
CA PHE A 221 27.22 -8.76 -25.61
C PHE A 221 28.62 -8.28 -26.03
N GLU A 222 29.30 -7.43 -25.27
CA GLU A 222 30.69 -7.04 -25.56
C GLU A 222 31.68 -8.25 -25.51
N LYS A 223 31.33 -9.29 -24.75
CA LYS A 223 32.15 -10.52 -24.70
C LYS A 223 31.90 -11.52 -25.84
N ILE A 224 30.80 -11.39 -26.56
CA ILE A 224 30.42 -12.33 -27.65
C ILE A 224 30.99 -11.89 -29.00
N PHE A 225 31.39 -10.65 -29.17
CA PHE A 225 31.94 -10.11 -30.43
C PHE A 225 33.47 -10.30 -30.55
N PHE A 226 34.15 -10.92 -29.61
CA PHE A 226 35.59 -11.16 -29.60
C PHE A 226 35.98 -12.65 -29.48
N CYS A 227 35.12 -13.57 -29.84
CA CYS A 227 35.43 -14.99 -29.98
C CYS A 227 35.39 -15.44 -31.44
#